data_e4927fcfd42f8d58f16bac8679f7e910
#
_entry.id   e4927fcfd42f8d58f16bac8679f7e910
#
_cell.length_a   1.000
_cell.length_b   1.000
_cell.length_c   1.000
_cell.angle_alpha   90.00
_cell.angle_beta   90.00
_cell.angle_gamma   90.00
#
_symmetry.space_group_name_H-M   'P 1'
#
loop_
_entity.id
_entity.type
_entity.pdbx_description
1 polymer ?
#
loop_
_entity_poly.entity_id
_entity_poly.type
_entity_poly.pdbx_seq_one_letter_code
_entity_poly.pdbx_strand_id
1 'polypeptide(L)'
;MPGDAPELPVKDLRTLIPEYADLARETVLLNPEPGDPGGRESSLGGELLWPADEPWPYCAQEGHWTPGSGWGNSPTDPGAVPMVPILQLFARDVPGLEFPEGKDLLQLVWCALIHERDPGPVMPQLYWRNEAEVVAGGLLSEPPEVSEGEYDEDNMPEPSTLSPMVAEDFPRWLDLPKDMEETWERRLRLPTGDAEWPPDSNLIGTKVGGWPAWTQPADWPDCESGHRMEHLLTITDDIPLGDCGGVYFFHCRQCPGLPWDWRFDCH
;
A
#
# COMPACT_ATOMS: atom_id res chain seq x y z
N MET A 1 -2.91 -43.76 7.54
CA MET A 1 -1.97 -42.83 8.19
C MET A 1 -1.15 -42.21 7.10
N PRO A 2 -1.42 -40.94 6.67
CA PRO A 2 -0.46 -40.23 5.82
C PRO A 2 0.72 -39.84 6.72
N GLY A 3 1.91 -40.29 6.36
CA GLY A 3 3.13 -39.93 7.06
C GLY A 3 3.39 -38.42 6.88
N ASP A 4 3.68 -37.73 7.98
CA ASP A 4 4.19 -36.37 7.97
C ASP A 4 5.41 -36.34 7.05
N ALA A 5 5.31 -35.55 5.98
CA ALA A 5 6.49 -35.18 5.21
C ALA A 5 7.45 -34.45 6.16
N PRO A 6 8.76 -34.75 6.15
CA PRO A 6 9.69 -34.05 7.01
C PRO A 6 9.64 -32.56 6.65
N GLU A 7 9.27 -31.70 7.60
CA GLU A 7 9.48 -30.28 7.50
C GLU A 7 10.96 -30.03 7.20
N LEU A 8 11.27 -29.65 5.97
CA LEU A 8 12.61 -29.21 5.63
C LEU A 8 12.90 -27.95 6.47
N PRO A 9 14.05 -27.88 7.14
CA PRO A 9 14.38 -26.71 7.92
C PRO A 9 14.32 -25.47 6.98
N VAL A 10 13.54 -24.47 7.38
CA VAL A 10 13.50 -23.17 6.70
C VAL A 10 14.95 -22.67 6.63
N LYS A 11 15.55 -22.71 5.46
CA LYS A 11 16.92 -22.25 5.26
C LYS A 11 16.85 -20.73 5.29
N ASP A 12 17.34 -20.14 6.36
CA ASP A 12 17.47 -18.68 6.47
C ASP A 12 18.30 -18.17 5.27
N LEU A 13 17.66 -17.34 4.46
CA LEU A 13 18.25 -16.72 3.26
C LEU A 13 19.57 -16.02 3.56
N ARG A 14 19.67 -15.36 4.71
CA ARG A 14 20.88 -14.68 5.18
C ARG A 14 22.06 -15.65 5.36
N THR A 15 21.77 -16.92 5.66
CA THR A 15 22.78 -17.98 5.75
C THR A 15 23.21 -18.49 4.39
N LEU A 16 22.29 -18.51 3.42
CA LEU A 16 22.55 -19.02 2.07
C LEU A 16 23.18 -17.96 1.17
N ILE A 17 22.76 -16.72 1.32
CA ILE A 17 23.21 -15.55 0.56
C ILE A 17 23.50 -14.45 1.59
N PRO A 18 24.74 -14.36 2.12
CA PRO A 18 25.08 -13.36 3.13
C PRO A 18 24.77 -11.91 2.68
N GLU A 19 24.95 -11.63 1.40
CA GLU A 19 24.65 -10.32 0.79
C GLU A 19 23.17 -9.94 0.86
N TYR A 20 22.27 -10.90 1.05
CA TYR A 20 20.84 -10.64 1.26
C TYR A 20 20.59 -9.89 2.58
N ALA A 21 21.43 -10.07 3.57
CA ALA A 21 21.33 -9.30 4.81
C ALA A 21 21.53 -7.79 4.61
N ASP A 22 22.29 -7.40 3.59
CA ASP A 22 22.55 -5.99 3.27
C ASP A 22 21.31 -5.30 2.63
N LEU A 23 20.28 -6.07 2.25
CA LEU A 23 19.03 -5.57 1.72
C LEU A 23 17.97 -5.31 2.81
N ALA A 24 18.28 -5.57 4.06
CA ALA A 24 17.39 -5.30 5.17
C ALA A 24 16.98 -3.81 5.21
N ARG A 25 15.68 -3.56 5.38
CA ARG A 25 15.13 -2.22 5.61
C ARG A 25 14.21 -2.25 6.81
N GLU A 26 14.20 -1.17 7.57
CA GLU A 26 13.21 -0.99 8.60
C GLU A 26 11.83 -0.73 7.96
N THR A 27 10.81 -1.34 8.51
CA THR A 27 9.41 -1.14 8.15
C THR A 27 8.55 -1.01 9.41
N VAL A 28 7.39 -0.39 9.27
CA VAL A 28 6.36 -0.37 10.31
C VAL A 28 5.13 -1.09 9.78
N LEU A 29 4.89 -2.31 10.26
CA LEU A 29 3.62 -3.01 10.03
C LEU A 29 2.53 -2.28 10.82
N LEU A 30 1.43 -1.94 10.16
CA LEU A 30 0.35 -1.17 10.78
C LEU A 30 -0.64 -2.04 11.56
N ASN A 31 -0.75 -3.33 11.22
CA ASN A 31 -1.61 -4.34 11.88
C ASN A 31 -3.02 -3.80 12.16
N PRO A 32 -3.84 -3.52 11.12
CA PRO A 32 -5.20 -3.04 11.31
C PRO A 32 -6.06 -4.07 12.03
N GLU A 33 -6.87 -3.61 12.98
CA GLU A 33 -7.88 -4.43 13.67
C GLU A 33 -9.23 -3.71 13.56
N PRO A 34 -10.31 -4.39 13.10
CA PRO A 34 -11.63 -3.79 12.99
C PRO A 34 -12.04 -3.06 14.26
N GLY A 35 -12.52 -1.82 14.12
CA GLY A 35 -12.83 -0.95 15.23
C GLY A 35 -13.56 0.32 14.82
N ASP A 36 -13.64 1.27 15.73
CA ASP A 36 -14.27 2.58 15.52
C ASP A 36 -13.26 3.69 15.84
N PRO A 37 -12.23 3.89 14.95
CA PRO A 37 -11.21 4.90 15.20
C PRO A 37 -11.80 6.30 15.08
N GLY A 38 -11.50 7.15 16.06
CA GLY A 38 -11.85 8.56 15.99
C GLY A 38 -10.98 9.33 15.00
N GLY A 39 -11.49 10.46 14.47
CA GLY A 39 -10.78 11.28 13.49
C GLY A 39 -9.43 11.85 13.94
N ARG A 40 -9.00 11.62 15.19
CA ARG A 40 -7.68 12.01 15.72
C ARG A 40 -6.75 10.83 16.04
N GLU A 41 -7.10 9.67 15.53
CA GLU A 41 -6.32 8.44 15.66
C GLU A 41 -5.77 8.04 14.29
N SER A 42 -4.63 7.37 14.26
CA SER A 42 -4.14 6.71 13.06
C SER A 42 -5.04 5.52 12.76
N SER A 43 -5.51 5.40 11.51
CA SER A 43 -6.54 4.42 11.15
C SER A 43 -6.40 3.95 9.70
N LEU A 44 -6.86 2.75 9.43
CA LEU A 44 -7.25 2.31 8.09
C LEU A 44 -8.77 2.46 8.00
N GLY A 45 -9.27 3.20 6.98
CA GLY A 45 -10.67 3.60 6.94
C GLY A 45 -11.06 4.58 8.06
N GLY A 46 -12.37 4.74 8.29
CA GLY A 46 -12.91 5.61 9.33
C GLY A 46 -12.83 7.11 9.00
N GLU A 47 -13.04 7.94 10.02
CA GLU A 47 -13.05 9.38 9.85
C GLU A 47 -11.65 9.96 9.68
N LEU A 48 -11.49 10.88 8.73
CA LEU A 48 -10.26 11.66 8.57
C LEU A 48 -10.38 13.03 9.25
N LEU A 49 -9.27 13.50 9.80
CA LEU A 49 -9.11 14.87 10.28
C LEU A 49 -9.03 15.84 9.09
N TRP A 50 -10.18 16.15 8.47
CA TRP A 50 -10.23 16.94 7.23
C TRP A 50 -10.49 18.43 7.51
N PRO A 51 -9.73 19.38 6.88
CA PRO A 51 -9.93 20.80 7.09
C PRO A 51 -11.26 21.28 6.50
N ALA A 52 -11.97 22.17 7.23
CA ALA A 52 -13.29 22.67 6.83
C ALA A 52 -13.26 23.57 5.60
N ASP A 53 -12.12 24.21 5.33
CA ASP A 53 -11.93 25.15 4.21
C ASP A 53 -11.43 24.46 2.94
N GLU A 54 -11.16 23.15 2.99
CA GLU A 54 -10.75 22.36 1.83
C GLU A 54 -11.91 21.45 1.38
N PRO A 55 -12.37 21.58 0.12
CA PRO A 55 -13.40 20.72 -0.41
C PRO A 55 -13.00 19.24 -0.33
N TRP A 56 -13.97 18.38 0.00
CA TRP A 56 -13.74 16.94 -0.08
C TRP A 56 -13.44 16.55 -1.54
N PRO A 57 -12.47 15.67 -1.77
CA PRO A 57 -12.08 15.28 -3.13
C PRO A 57 -13.13 14.38 -3.78
N TYR A 58 -13.31 14.57 -5.07
CA TYR A 58 -14.15 13.76 -5.95
C TYR A 58 -13.30 13.20 -7.09
N CYS A 59 -13.57 11.96 -7.46
CA CYS A 59 -13.05 11.40 -8.69
C CYS A 59 -13.90 11.85 -9.86
N ALA A 60 -13.29 12.56 -10.79
CA ALA A 60 -13.95 13.02 -12.01
C ALA A 60 -13.43 12.29 -13.26
N GLN A 61 -12.80 11.13 -13.09
CA GLN A 61 -12.31 10.32 -14.20
C GLN A 61 -13.49 9.64 -14.92
N GLU A 62 -13.42 9.61 -16.24
CA GLU A 62 -14.37 8.84 -17.06
C GLU A 62 -13.98 7.36 -17.06
N GLY A 63 -14.95 6.47 -17.29
CA GLY A 63 -14.70 5.05 -17.45
C GLY A 63 -14.73 4.25 -16.15
N HIS A 64 -15.52 4.68 -15.18
CA HIS A 64 -15.81 3.89 -14.00
C HIS A 64 -16.62 2.64 -14.34
N TRP A 65 -16.32 1.54 -13.64
CA TRP A 65 -17.14 0.34 -13.65
C TRP A 65 -17.99 0.33 -12.39
N THR A 66 -19.30 0.28 -12.57
CA THR A 66 -20.23 0.18 -11.45
C THR A 66 -20.33 -1.26 -10.94
N PRO A 67 -20.55 -1.46 -9.63
CA PRO A 67 -20.78 -2.78 -9.05
C PRO A 67 -21.87 -3.56 -9.79
N GLY A 68 -21.65 -4.84 -10.04
CA GLY A 68 -22.59 -5.71 -10.74
C GLY A 68 -22.54 -5.64 -12.27
N SER A 69 -21.74 -4.76 -12.86
CA SER A 69 -21.55 -4.73 -14.31
C SER A 69 -20.74 -5.92 -14.85
N GLY A 70 -19.93 -6.55 -14.00
CA GLY A 70 -19.11 -7.72 -14.34
C GLY A 70 -18.00 -7.43 -15.35
N TRP A 71 -17.03 -8.32 -15.44
CA TRP A 71 -15.99 -8.26 -16.45
C TRP A 71 -16.59 -8.40 -17.85
N GLY A 72 -16.48 -7.37 -18.67
CA GLY A 72 -16.94 -7.35 -20.05
C GLY A 72 -18.20 -6.53 -20.32
N ASN A 73 -18.80 -5.92 -19.33
CA ASN A 73 -19.84 -4.94 -19.52
C ASN A 73 -19.25 -3.55 -19.82
N SER A 74 -19.98 -2.74 -20.54
CA SER A 74 -19.55 -1.35 -20.80
C SER A 74 -19.49 -0.58 -19.48
N PRO A 75 -18.45 0.23 -19.25
CA PRO A 75 -18.40 1.07 -18.08
C PRO A 75 -19.58 2.02 -18.06
N THR A 76 -20.15 2.24 -16.90
CA THR A 76 -21.11 3.31 -16.67
C THR A 76 -20.38 4.47 -16.03
N ASP A 77 -20.67 5.69 -16.45
CA ASP A 77 -20.07 6.87 -15.84
C ASP A 77 -21.12 7.49 -14.89
N PRO A 78 -20.98 7.27 -13.56
CA PRO A 78 -21.87 7.88 -12.58
C PRO A 78 -21.62 9.40 -12.42
N GLY A 79 -20.64 9.94 -13.14
CA GLY A 79 -20.14 11.30 -12.95
C GLY A 79 -19.07 11.38 -11.85
N ALA A 80 -18.92 12.55 -11.26
CA ALA A 80 -17.96 12.73 -10.17
C ALA A 80 -18.48 12.05 -8.90
N VAL A 81 -17.72 11.06 -8.39
CA VAL A 81 -18.02 10.33 -7.16
C VAL A 81 -17.13 10.78 -6.02
N PRO A 82 -17.63 10.86 -4.77
CA PRO A 82 -16.79 11.22 -3.63
C PRO A 82 -15.72 10.16 -3.41
N MET A 83 -14.50 10.58 -3.10
CA MET A 83 -13.44 9.66 -2.69
C MET A 83 -13.69 9.14 -1.29
N VAL A 84 -13.26 7.92 -1.03
CA VAL A 84 -13.42 7.28 0.29
C VAL A 84 -12.14 7.43 1.12
N PRO A 85 -12.28 7.56 2.45
CA PRO A 85 -11.13 7.59 3.36
C PRO A 85 -10.48 6.22 3.41
N ILE A 86 -9.15 6.18 3.25
CA ILE A 86 -8.40 4.93 3.23
C ILE A 86 -7.45 4.83 4.41
N LEU A 87 -6.62 5.83 4.62
CA LEU A 87 -5.60 5.77 5.65
C LEU A 87 -5.36 7.15 6.25
N GLN A 88 -5.16 7.18 7.55
CA GLN A 88 -4.67 8.33 8.26
C GLN A 88 -3.53 7.91 9.19
N LEU A 89 -2.37 8.55 9.07
CA LEU A 89 -1.21 8.29 9.91
C LEU A 89 -0.67 9.57 10.52
N PHE A 90 -0.56 9.59 11.84
CA PHE A 90 0.12 10.66 12.56
C PHE A 90 1.58 10.28 12.82
N ALA A 91 2.48 11.23 12.69
CA ALA A 91 3.92 11.02 12.90
C ALA A 91 4.26 10.42 14.26
N ARG A 92 3.45 10.71 15.29
CA ARG A 92 3.61 10.14 16.64
C ARG A 92 3.42 8.64 16.72
N ASP A 93 2.67 8.04 15.78
CA ASP A 93 2.27 6.63 15.81
C ASP A 93 3.13 5.75 14.88
N VAL A 94 3.83 6.35 13.93
CA VAL A 94 4.63 5.64 12.91
C VAL A 94 6.09 6.09 12.93
N PRO A 95 6.87 5.68 13.94
CA PRO A 95 8.28 6.00 14.00
C PRO A 95 9.00 5.45 12.77
N GLY A 96 9.91 6.25 12.21
CA GLY A 96 10.64 5.88 10.99
C GLY A 96 10.00 6.36 9.69
N LEU A 97 8.73 6.74 9.66
CA LEU A 97 8.16 7.46 8.53
C LEU A 97 8.66 8.91 8.54
N GLU A 98 9.38 9.30 7.48
CA GLU A 98 9.84 10.67 7.31
C GLU A 98 8.74 11.53 6.70
N PHE A 99 8.30 12.54 7.46
CA PHE A 99 7.34 13.52 7.00
C PHE A 99 8.06 14.72 6.35
N PRO A 100 7.43 15.41 5.37
CA PRO A 100 7.94 16.68 4.88
C PRO A 100 8.08 17.71 6.03
N GLU A 101 8.97 18.70 5.86
CA GLU A 101 9.15 19.75 6.85
C GLU A 101 7.83 20.43 7.24
N GLY A 102 7.55 20.49 8.53
CA GLY A 102 6.33 21.09 9.08
C GLY A 102 5.06 20.23 8.91
N LYS A 103 5.17 18.99 8.48
CA LYS A 103 4.06 18.04 8.36
C LYS A 103 4.20 16.93 9.39
N ASP A 104 3.06 16.45 9.90
CA ASP A 104 2.98 15.41 10.92
C ASP A 104 1.74 14.52 10.75
N LEU A 105 1.03 14.68 9.64
CA LEU A 105 -0.16 13.94 9.28
C LEU A 105 -0.11 13.55 7.81
N LEU A 106 -0.23 12.26 7.51
CA LEU A 106 -0.42 11.68 6.18
C LEU A 106 -1.86 11.20 6.06
N GLN A 107 -2.53 11.57 4.98
CA GLN A 107 -3.86 11.09 4.67
C GLN A 107 -3.92 10.57 3.24
N LEU A 108 -4.65 9.50 3.05
CA LEU A 108 -4.91 8.85 1.78
C LEU A 108 -6.40 8.67 1.58
N VAL A 109 -6.89 9.06 0.43
CA VAL A 109 -8.24 8.77 -0.05
C VAL A 109 -8.14 8.19 -1.45
N TRP A 110 -9.13 7.43 -1.89
CA TRP A 110 -9.20 7.01 -3.28
C TRP A 110 -10.64 6.92 -3.81
N CYS A 111 -10.78 6.84 -5.11
CA CYS A 111 -12.02 6.41 -5.73
C CYS A 111 -12.15 4.90 -5.57
N ALA A 112 -13.26 4.46 -4.96
CA ALA A 112 -13.50 3.04 -4.71
C ALA A 112 -14.18 2.30 -5.86
N LEU A 113 -14.33 2.93 -7.03
CA LEU A 113 -14.78 2.27 -8.26
C LEU A 113 -13.58 1.77 -9.06
N ILE A 114 -13.78 0.69 -9.80
CA ILE A 114 -12.79 0.19 -10.75
C ILE A 114 -12.69 1.15 -11.92
N HIS A 115 -11.47 1.44 -12.39
CA HIS A 115 -11.20 2.32 -13.52
C HIS A 115 -10.77 1.52 -14.75
N GLU A 116 -11.27 1.87 -15.92
CA GLU A 116 -10.94 1.17 -17.18
C GLU A 116 -9.49 1.38 -17.62
N ARG A 117 -8.89 2.48 -17.19
CA ARG A 117 -7.55 2.87 -17.58
C ARG A 117 -6.57 2.69 -16.44
N ASP A 118 -5.49 1.98 -16.76
CA ASP A 118 -4.29 1.85 -15.95
C ASP A 118 -3.96 3.11 -15.09
N PRO A 119 -3.47 2.94 -13.86
CA PRO A 119 -2.68 1.80 -13.39
C PRO A 119 -3.40 0.82 -12.44
N GLY A 120 -4.69 0.91 -12.18
CA GLY A 120 -5.29 -0.07 -11.29
C GLY A 120 -6.76 0.17 -10.94
N PRO A 121 -7.31 -0.65 -10.05
CA PRO A 121 -8.73 -0.59 -9.69
C PRO A 121 -9.12 0.64 -8.88
N VAL A 122 -8.17 1.39 -8.36
CA VAL A 122 -8.39 2.57 -7.51
C VAL A 122 -7.66 3.78 -8.07
N MET A 123 -8.13 4.99 -7.71
CA MET A 123 -7.45 6.25 -8.05
C MET A 123 -7.16 7.01 -6.76
N PRO A 124 -5.92 6.93 -6.24
CA PRO A 124 -5.57 7.52 -4.95
C PRO A 124 -5.24 9.00 -5.03
N GLN A 125 -5.42 9.70 -3.90
CA GLN A 125 -4.88 11.01 -3.61
C GLN A 125 -4.24 10.99 -2.23
N LEU A 126 -3.02 11.51 -2.13
CA LEU A 126 -2.22 11.53 -0.90
C LEU A 126 -1.98 12.96 -0.45
N TYR A 127 -2.15 13.22 0.84
CA TYR A 127 -2.03 14.53 1.45
C TYR A 127 -1.06 14.51 2.63
N TRP A 128 -0.13 15.47 2.63
CA TRP A 128 0.72 15.77 3.76
C TRP A 128 0.22 17.02 4.47
N ARG A 129 -0.15 16.91 5.75
CA ARG A 129 -0.76 17.99 6.51
C ARG A 129 0.00 18.23 7.82
N ASN A 130 -0.34 19.36 8.47
CA ASN A 130 0.02 19.64 9.85
C ASN A 130 -1.26 19.52 10.71
N GLU A 131 -1.26 18.63 11.70
CA GLU A 131 -2.43 18.38 12.56
C GLU A 131 -2.92 19.66 13.23
N ALA A 132 -1.98 20.45 13.79
CA ALA A 132 -2.34 21.68 14.51
C ALA A 132 -2.96 22.73 13.60
N GLU A 133 -2.47 22.86 12.35
CA GLU A 133 -3.05 23.76 11.34
C GLU A 133 -4.46 23.34 10.97
N VAL A 134 -4.69 22.05 10.71
CA VAL A 134 -6.01 21.52 10.38
C VAL A 134 -7.00 21.77 11.51
N VAL A 135 -6.62 21.47 12.75
CA VAL A 135 -7.47 21.69 13.92
C VAL A 135 -7.78 23.19 14.13
N ALA A 136 -6.79 24.05 13.96
CA ALA A 136 -6.96 25.50 14.11
C ALA A 136 -7.86 26.10 13.03
N GLY A 137 -7.82 25.56 11.80
CA GLY A 137 -8.68 25.97 10.69
C GLY A 137 -10.14 25.50 10.81
N GLY A 138 -10.42 24.60 11.72
CA GLY A 138 -11.72 23.93 11.87
C GLY A 138 -11.81 22.65 11.03
N LEU A 139 -12.70 21.76 11.43
CA LEU A 139 -12.87 20.43 10.82
C LEU A 139 -14.13 20.37 9.98
N LEU A 140 -14.07 19.63 8.88
CA LEU A 140 -15.24 19.27 8.11
C LEU A 140 -16.14 18.38 8.98
N SER A 141 -17.38 18.81 9.20
CA SER A 141 -18.31 18.14 10.12
C SER A 141 -18.98 16.93 9.49
N GLU A 142 -19.17 16.95 8.17
CA GLU A 142 -19.92 15.92 7.44
C GLU A 142 -19.21 15.70 6.08
N PRO A 143 -18.28 14.75 5.99
CA PRO A 143 -17.77 14.34 4.69
C PRO A 143 -18.90 13.71 3.87
N PRO A 144 -18.88 13.84 2.52
CA PRO A 144 -19.90 13.23 1.69
C PRO A 144 -19.86 11.70 1.82
N GLU A 145 -21.03 11.10 1.99
CA GLU A 145 -21.19 9.65 1.97
C GLU A 145 -21.24 9.17 0.51
N VAL A 146 -20.63 8.00 0.26
CA VAL A 146 -20.81 7.30 -1.02
C VAL A 146 -22.13 6.57 -1.04
N SER A 147 -22.86 6.65 -2.16
CA SER A 147 -24.13 5.97 -2.35
C SER A 147 -23.93 4.59 -2.98
N GLU A 148 -24.95 3.74 -2.89
CA GLU A 148 -24.98 2.46 -3.61
C GLU A 148 -24.71 2.69 -5.11
N GLY A 149 -23.72 2.01 -5.67
CA GLY A 149 -23.26 2.15 -7.05
C GLY A 149 -22.13 3.18 -7.26
N GLU A 150 -21.71 3.88 -6.24
CA GLU A 150 -20.55 4.79 -6.26
C GLU A 150 -19.29 4.18 -5.66
N TYR A 151 -19.33 2.92 -5.27
CA TYR A 151 -18.17 2.16 -4.77
C TYR A 151 -18.27 0.67 -5.13
N ASP A 152 -17.13 0.01 -5.16
CA ASP A 152 -16.99 -1.43 -5.15
C ASP A 152 -16.61 -1.86 -3.73
N GLU A 153 -17.32 -2.83 -3.16
CA GLU A 153 -17.10 -3.30 -1.79
C GLU A 153 -15.67 -3.82 -1.59
N ASP A 154 -15.09 -4.42 -2.64
CA ASP A 154 -13.73 -4.94 -2.62
C ASP A 154 -12.65 -3.82 -2.58
N ASN A 155 -13.03 -2.57 -2.80
CA ASN A 155 -12.14 -1.41 -2.73
C ASN A 155 -12.38 -0.54 -1.48
N MET A 156 -13.18 -1.03 -0.54
CA MET A 156 -13.54 -0.31 0.69
C MET A 156 -12.82 -0.91 1.90
N PRO A 157 -12.10 -0.10 2.69
CA PRO A 157 -11.57 -0.58 3.96
C PRO A 157 -12.66 -0.74 5.01
N GLU A 158 -12.59 -1.80 5.80
CA GLU A 158 -13.32 -1.84 7.06
C GLU A 158 -12.64 -0.88 8.06
N PRO A 159 -13.38 0.05 8.71
CA PRO A 159 -12.79 0.94 9.70
C PRO A 159 -12.00 0.16 10.76
N SER A 160 -10.73 0.51 10.94
CA SER A 160 -9.79 -0.26 11.76
C SER A 160 -8.85 0.66 12.53
N THR A 161 -8.62 0.32 13.78
CA THR A 161 -7.55 0.88 14.60
C THR A 161 -6.22 0.24 14.21
N LEU A 162 -5.12 0.95 14.43
CA LEU A 162 -3.79 0.46 14.07
C LEU A 162 -2.98 0.06 15.29
N SER A 163 -2.19 -1.00 15.17
CA SER A 163 -1.21 -1.46 16.17
C SER A 163 0.20 -1.48 15.55
N PRO A 164 0.84 -0.30 15.33
CA PRO A 164 2.10 -0.21 14.63
C PRO A 164 3.23 -1.00 15.30
N MET A 165 3.97 -1.78 14.51
CA MET A 165 5.09 -2.59 14.97
C MET A 165 6.29 -2.41 14.04
N VAL A 166 7.41 -1.95 14.59
CA VAL A 166 8.68 -1.87 13.84
C VAL A 166 9.24 -3.27 13.61
N ALA A 167 9.65 -3.54 12.39
CA ALA A 167 10.22 -4.82 11.99
C ALA A 167 11.31 -4.63 10.93
N GLU A 168 12.07 -5.69 10.68
CA GLU A 168 13.03 -5.78 9.58
C GLU A 168 12.37 -6.47 8.38
N ASP A 169 12.47 -5.85 7.22
CA ASP A 169 11.85 -6.29 5.97
C ASP A 169 12.88 -6.51 4.87
N PHE A 170 12.61 -7.44 3.97
CA PHE A 170 13.46 -7.82 2.87
C PHE A 170 12.70 -7.84 1.55
N PRO A 171 13.38 -7.65 0.40
CA PRO A 171 12.70 -7.72 -0.89
C PRO A 171 12.18 -9.14 -1.17
N ARG A 172 11.08 -9.21 -1.89
CA ARG A 172 10.66 -10.47 -2.51
C ARG A 172 11.65 -10.89 -3.60
N TRP A 173 11.64 -12.18 -3.94
CA TRP A 173 12.48 -12.71 -5.03
C TRP A 173 12.25 -11.97 -6.37
N LEU A 174 11.06 -11.42 -6.61
CA LEU A 174 10.70 -10.61 -7.78
C LEU A 174 11.42 -9.24 -7.83
N ASP A 175 12.02 -8.81 -6.74
CA ASP A 175 12.69 -7.52 -6.59
C ASP A 175 14.18 -7.67 -6.22
N LEU A 176 14.73 -8.87 -6.38
CA LEU A 176 16.14 -9.11 -6.12
C LEU A 176 17.02 -8.52 -7.23
N PRO A 177 18.20 -7.99 -6.90
CA PRO A 177 19.23 -7.71 -7.89
C PRO A 177 19.56 -8.96 -8.72
N LYS A 178 19.77 -8.81 -10.03
CA LYS A 178 19.98 -9.94 -10.95
C LYS A 178 21.13 -10.89 -10.57
N ASP A 179 22.20 -10.36 -10.02
CA ASP A 179 23.35 -11.15 -9.54
C ASP A 179 22.99 -12.00 -8.32
N MET A 180 22.11 -11.52 -7.46
CA MET A 180 21.53 -12.28 -6.35
C MET A 180 20.55 -13.34 -6.84
N GLU A 181 19.67 -12.99 -7.79
CA GLU A 181 18.77 -13.93 -8.44
C GLU A 181 19.53 -15.11 -9.08
N GLU A 182 20.56 -14.84 -9.88
CA GLU A 182 21.44 -15.87 -10.46
C GLU A 182 22.16 -16.73 -9.41
N THR A 183 22.57 -16.11 -8.29
CA THR A 183 23.22 -16.80 -7.19
C THR A 183 22.23 -17.69 -6.45
N TRP A 184 21.04 -17.19 -6.25
CA TRP A 184 19.92 -17.89 -5.70
C TRP A 184 19.56 -19.13 -6.52
N GLU A 185 19.25 -18.98 -7.80
CA GLU A 185 18.94 -20.09 -8.70
C GLU A 185 20.00 -21.18 -8.69
N ARG A 186 21.27 -20.79 -8.57
CA ARG A 186 22.40 -21.72 -8.54
C ARG A 186 22.53 -22.48 -7.22
N ARG A 187 22.22 -21.84 -6.08
CA ARG A 187 22.38 -22.40 -4.74
C ARG A 187 21.18 -23.22 -4.27
N LEU A 188 19.99 -22.92 -4.80
CA LEU A 188 18.73 -23.57 -4.40
C LEU A 188 18.23 -24.63 -5.40
N ARG A 189 19.00 -24.95 -6.45
CA ARG A 189 18.67 -26.10 -7.29
C ARG A 189 18.72 -27.37 -6.45
N LEU A 190 17.55 -27.94 -6.25
CA LEU A 190 17.43 -29.26 -5.66
C LEU A 190 18.14 -30.30 -6.57
N PRO A 191 18.60 -31.44 -6.04
CA PRO A 191 19.15 -32.55 -6.83
C PRO A 191 18.19 -33.04 -7.93
N THR A 192 16.90 -32.77 -7.81
CA THR A 192 15.84 -33.07 -8.79
C THR A 192 15.81 -32.08 -9.97
N GLY A 193 16.56 -30.99 -9.92
CA GLY A 193 16.53 -29.93 -10.94
C GLY A 193 15.42 -28.90 -10.76
N ASP A 194 14.55 -29.10 -9.77
CA ASP A 194 13.50 -28.12 -9.42
C ASP A 194 14.11 -27.03 -8.53
N ALA A 195 13.74 -25.77 -8.77
CA ALA A 195 14.09 -24.68 -7.87
C ALA A 195 13.17 -24.72 -6.64
N GLU A 196 13.73 -24.76 -5.45
CA GLU A 196 12.96 -24.51 -4.24
C GLU A 196 12.69 -23.00 -4.17
N TRP A 197 11.41 -22.63 -4.10
CA TRP A 197 11.05 -21.22 -3.92
C TRP A 197 11.59 -20.72 -2.57
N PRO A 198 12.15 -19.50 -2.54
CA PRO A 198 12.64 -18.94 -1.30
C PRO A 198 11.52 -18.84 -0.27
N PRO A 199 11.81 -19.10 1.01
CA PRO A 199 10.93 -18.63 2.05
C PRO A 199 10.80 -17.10 1.88
N ASP A 200 9.58 -16.62 1.79
CA ASP A 200 9.31 -15.20 1.64
C ASP A 200 9.75 -14.49 2.93
N SER A 201 10.81 -13.70 2.85
CA SER A 201 11.29 -12.89 3.98
C SER A 201 10.73 -11.47 3.92
N ASN A 202 9.93 -11.17 2.88
CA ASN A 202 9.17 -9.93 2.78
C ASN A 202 7.98 -10.01 3.73
N LEU A 203 7.77 -8.95 4.48
CA LEU A 203 6.62 -8.82 5.35
C LEU A 203 5.41 -8.37 4.53
N ILE A 204 4.39 -9.23 4.47
CA ILE A 204 3.11 -8.94 3.81
C ILE A 204 2.20 -8.22 4.82
N GLY A 205 1.31 -7.37 4.34
CA GLY A 205 0.38 -6.57 5.14
C GLY A 205 0.51 -5.07 4.87
N THR A 206 -0.42 -4.30 5.40
CA THR A 206 -0.36 -2.83 5.31
C THR A 206 0.81 -2.32 6.13
N LYS A 207 1.76 -1.65 5.47
CA LYS A 207 3.03 -1.25 6.09
C LYS A 207 3.59 0.03 5.50
N VAL A 208 4.43 0.71 6.28
CA VAL A 208 5.15 1.93 5.90
C VAL A 208 6.65 1.63 5.81
N GLY A 209 7.30 2.08 4.74
CA GLY A 209 8.72 1.80 4.49
C GLY A 209 8.97 0.34 4.10
N GLY A 210 10.21 -0.13 4.27
CA GLY A 210 10.62 -1.48 3.86
C GLY A 210 10.60 -1.68 2.35
N TRP A 211 10.08 -2.81 1.90
CA TRP A 211 10.00 -3.22 0.51
C TRP A 211 8.56 -3.47 0.07
N PRO A 212 8.19 -3.14 -1.17
CA PRO A 212 6.88 -3.53 -1.71
C PRO A 212 6.71 -5.05 -1.68
N ALA A 213 5.48 -5.51 -1.45
CA ALA A 213 5.15 -6.93 -1.46
C ALA A 213 4.67 -7.41 -2.84
N TRP A 214 5.45 -7.11 -3.89
CA TRP A 214 5.09 -7.38 -5.28
C TRP A 214 4.56 -8.80 -5.50
N THR A 215 3.43 -8.92 -6.18
CA THR A 215 2.90 -10.20 -6.67
C THR A 215 3.33 -10.48 -8.11
N GLN A 216 3.74 -9.44 -8.83
CA GLN A 216 4.28 -9.44 -10.20
C GLN A 216 5.72 -8.87 -10.22
N PRO A 217 6.43 -8.90 -11.35
CA PRO A 217 7.76 -8.29 -11.45
C PRO A 217 7.77 -6.83 -11.00
N ALA A 218 8.77 -6.49 -10.19
CA ALA A 218 8.89 -5.17 -9.57
C ALA A 218 8.86 -4.01 -10.60
N ASP A 219 7.97 -3.05 -10.37
CA ASP A 219 7.82 -1.84 -11.18
C ASP A 219 8.05 -0.58 -10.33
N TRP A 220 9.32 -0.27 -10.09
CA TRP A 220 9.70 0.90 -9.34
C TRP A 220 9.62 2.16 -10.20
N PRO A 221 8.90 3.21 -9.79
CA PRO A 221 8.83 4.46 -10.54
C PRO A 221 10.09 5.32 -10.38
N ASP A 222 10.34 6.16 -11.37
CA ASP A 222 11.25 7.29 -11.30
C ASP A 222 10.42 8.59 -11.27
N CYS A 223 10.89 9.60 -10.53
CA CYS A 223 10.23 10.91 -10.52
C CYS A 223 10.52 11.66 -11.85
N GLU A 224 9.81 12.76 -12.09
CA GLU A 224 10.01 13.59 -13.30
C GLU A 224 11.45 14.09 -13.48
N SER A 225 12.23 14.18 -12.40
CA SER A 225 13.65 14.52 -12.45
C SER A 225 14.57 13.31 -12.71
N GLY A 226 14.01 12.12 -12.88
CA GLY A 226 14.75 10.88 -13.15
C GLY A 226 15.40 10.26 -11.90
N HIS A 227 14.97 10.62 -10.69
CA HIS A 227 15.42 9.96 -9.49
C HIS A 227 14.54 8.74 -9.21
N ARG A 228 15.16 7.60 -8.92
CA ARG A 228 14.47 6.41 -8.43
C ARG A 228 13.71 6.76 -7.16
N MET A 229 12.42 6.52 -7.13
CA MET A 229 11.60 6.75 -5.94
C MET A 229 11.83 5.67 -4.89
N GLU A 230 11.55 5.99 -3.64
CA GLU A 230 11.63 5.09 -2.52
C GLU A 230 10.23 4.61 -2.13
N HIS A 231 10.12 3.40 -1.61
CA HIS A 231 8.85 2.86 -1.14
C HIS A 231 8.38 3.61 0.10
N LEU A 232 7.15 4.08 0.05
CA LEU A 232 6.51 4.83 1.13
C LEU A 232 5.55 3.96 1.93
N LEU A 233 4.63 3.29 1.24
CA LEU A 233 3.49 2.60 1.85
C LEU A 233 3.04 1.46 0.95
N THR A 234 2.68 0.34 1.55
CA THR A 234 1.90 -0.75 0.93
C THR A 234 0.54 -0.85 1.60
N ILE A 235 -0.51 -1.01 0.82
CA ILE A 235 -1.83 -1.46 1.27
C ILE A 235 -2.14 -2.76 0.54
N THR A 236 -2.31 -3.85 1.29
CA THR A 236 -2.62 -5.18 0.79
C THR A 236 -3.33 -5.98 1.88
N ASP A 237 -3.97 -7.09 1.56
CA ASP A 237 -4.65 -8.05 2.43
C ASP A 237 -5.74 -7.47 3.38
N ASP A 238 -5.57 -6.23 3.84
CA ASP A 238 -6.53 -5.55 4.72
C ASP A 238 -7.69 -4.92 3.92
N ILE A 239 -7.53 -4.81 2.60
CA ILE A 239 -8.56 -4.43 1.62
C ILE A 239 -8.49 -5.45 0.50
N PRO A 240 -9.60 -6.11 0.12
CA PRO A 240 -9.60 -7.18 -0.89
C PRO A 240 -9.46 -6.60 -2.31
N LEU A 241 -8.27 -6.14 -2.65
CA LEU A 241 -7.94 -5.52 -3.94
C LEU A 241 -7.68 -6.57 -5.03
N GLY A 242 -8.72 -6.99 -5.73
CA GLY A 242 -8.60 -8.01 -6.76
C GLY A 242 -8.22 -9.39 -6.20
N ASP A 243 -7.37 -10.14 -6.92
CA ASP A 243 -6.89 -11.45 -6.46
C ASP A 243 -5.54 -11.30 -5.75
N CYS A 244 -5.58 -11.15 -4.42
CA CYS A 244 -4.40 -10.89 -3.57
C CYS A 244 -3.56 -9.68 -4.03
N GLY A 245 -4.23 -8.61 -4.47
CA GLY A 245 -3.57 -7.42 -5.00
C GLY A 245 -3.00 -6.50 -3.92
N GLY A 246 -2.12 -5.59 -4.35
CA GLY A 246 -1.54 -4.56 -3.52
C GLY A 246 -1.44 -3.21 -4.22
N VAL A 247 -1.62 -2.14 -3.45
CA VAL A 247 -1.34 -0.77 -3.88
C VAL A 247 -0.09 -0.29 -3.18
N TYR A 248 0.91 0.08 -3.97
CA TYR A 248 2.22 0.50 -3.51
C TYR A 248 2.43 1.97 -3.80
N PHE A 249 2.79 2.74 -2.79
CA PHE A 249 3.07 4.16 -2.90
C PHE A 249 4.57 4.40 -2.79
N PHE A 250 5.05 5.34 -3.60
CA PHE A 250 6.45 5.70 -3.67
C PHE A 250 6.59 7.21 -3.56
N HIS A 251 7.71 7.68 -3.03
CA HIS A 251 8.03 9.10 -2.98
C HIS A 251 9.48 9.37 -3.36
N CYS A 252 9.74 10.57 -3.86
CA CYS A 252 11.10 11.02 -4.13
C CYS A 252 11.59 11.95 -3.03
N ARG A 253 12.54 11.51 -2.21
CA ARG A 253 13.15 12.33 -1.15
C ARG A 253 14.16 13.35 -1.67
N GLN A 254 14.59 13.21 -2.93
CA GLN A 254 15.58 14.12 -3.54
C GLN A 254 14.93 15.38 -4.12
N CYS A 255 13.62 15.38 -4.32
CA CYS A 255 12.87 16.48 -4.88
C CYS A 255 12.08 17.24 -3.82
N PRO A 256 11.96 18.58 -3.92
CA PRO A 256 11.11 19.37 -3.02
C PRO A 256 9.66 18.91 -3.09
N GLY A 257 8.99 18.91 -1.94
CA GLY A 257 7.57 18.55 -1.85
C GLY A 257 7.28 17.06 -1.89
N LEU A 258 8.33 16.21 -1.88
CA LEU A 258 8.22 14.75 -1.90
C LEU A 258 7.23 14.26 -2.97
N PRO A 259 7.45 14.53 -4.27
CA PRO A 259 6.56 14.01 -5.30
C PRO A 259 6.41 12.51 -5.15
N TRP A 260 5.19 12.05 -5.32
CA TRP A 260 4.82 10.65 -5.12
C TRP A 260 4.21 10.05 -6.39
N ASP A 261 4.25 8.73 -6.48
CA ASP A 261 3.65 7.91 -7.51
C ASP A 261 3.15 6.61 -6.89
N TRP A 262 2.40 5.81 -7.62
CA TRP A 262 1.84 4.58 -7.11
C TRP A 262 1.79 3.49 -8.17
N ARG A 263 1.71 2.25 -7.73
CA ARG A 263 1.54 1.07 -8.56
C ARG A 263 0.50 0.16 -7.94
N PHE A 264 -0.12 -0.62 -8.78
CA PHE A 264 -1.00 -1.71 -8.39
C PHE A 264 -0.54 -2.98 -9.09
N ASP A 265 -0.56 -4.09 -8.39
CA ASP A 265 -0.46 -5.41 -8.99
C ASP A 265 -1.41 -6.40 -8.32
N CYS A 266 -1.76 -7.46 -9.01
CA CYS A 266 -2.54 -8.59 -8.49
C CYS A 266 -2.20 -9.86 -9.29
N HIS A 267 -2.61 -11.03 -8.79
CA HIS A 267 -2.42 -12.32 -9.47
C HIS A 267 -3.34 -12.48 -10.67
#